data_9540c0323fd55872a4a89d813bbe6783
#
_entry.id   9540c0323fd55872a4a89d813bbe6783
#
_cell.length_a   1.000
_cell.length_b   1.000
_cell.length_c   1.000
_cell.angle_alpha   90.00
_cell.angle_beta   90.00
_cell.angle_gamma   90.00
#
_symmetry.space_group_name_H-M   'P 1'
#
loop_
_entity.id
_entity.type
_entity.pdbx_description
1 polymer ?
#
loop_
_entity_poly.entity_id
_entity_poly.type
_entity_poly.pdbx_seq_one_letter_code
_entity_poly.pdbx_strand_id
1 'polypeptide(L)'
;MDSTIIKNFNERVGEDDLVFFLGDFCMKKSSEASESPKNAFEYYRTQLKCKNIIFVRGNHDGHNNVKSPIESLVIQHGGKRIYLTHDPKYAKDDFFFNFTGHTHGKYGKFRKIGKKGYIVDLSVEAWGYRPVDYNEIFSAFSAWLKSGKK
;
A
#
# COMPACT_ATOMS: atom_id res chain seq x y z
N MET A 1 11.01 6.97 4.04
CA MET A 1 10.89 6.54 2.63
C MET A 1 12.20 6.86 1.94
N ASP A 2 12.77 5.96 1.21
CA ASP A 2 14.06 6.19 0.58
C ASP A 2 13.94 6.71 -0.86
N SER A 3 15.06 7.17 -1.42
CA SER A 3 15.10 7.77 -2.76
C SER A 3 14.74 6.79 -3.88
N THR A 4 15.01 5.51 -3.70
CA THR A 4 14.67 4.47 -4.68
C THR A 4 13.15 4.33 -4.81
N ILE A 5 12.44 4.30 -3.69
CA ILE A 5 10.99 4.21 -3.67
C ILE A 5 10.36 5.44 -4.32
N ILE A 6 10.86 6.62 -4.00
CA ILE A 6 10.38 7.87 -4.59
C ILE A 6 10.60 7.88 -6.09
N LYS A 7 11.78 7.50 -6.54
CA LYS A 7 12.09 7.42 -7.97
C LYS A 7 11.17 6.45 -8.68
N ASN A 8 11.04 5.24 -8.16
CA ASN A 8 10.18 4.20 -8.75
C ASN A 8 8.71 4.64 -8.79
N PHE A 9 8.26 5.30 -7.74
CA PHE A 9 6.90 5.84 -7.69
C PHE A 9 6.68 6.84 -8.81
N ASN A 10 7.56 7.83 -8.94
CA ASN A 10 7.41 8.89 -9.93
C ASN A 10 7.56 8.41 -11.37
N GLU A 11 8.30 7.32 -11.59
CA GLU A 11 8.42 6.71 -12.92
C GLU A 11 7.16 5.95 -13.34
N ARG A 12 6.45 5.36 -12.40
CA ARG A 12 5.29 4.48 -12.69
C ARG A 12 3.95 5.19 -12.58
N VAL A 13 3.86 6.18 -11.70
CA VAL A 13 2.59 6.85 -11.39
C VAL A 13 2.54 8.19 -12.08
N GLY A 14 1.50 8.39 -12.89
CA GLY A 14 1.25 9.66 -13.55
C GLY A 14 0.73 10.71 -12.57
N GLU A 15 0.87 11.96 -12.96
CA GLU A 15 0.47 13.10 -12.14
C GLU A 15 -1.02 13.05 -11.76
N ASP A 16 -1.87 12.57 -12.66
CA ASP A 16 -3.31 12.53 -12.47
C ASP A 16 -3.85 11.14 -12.09
N ASP A 17 -2.97 10.16 -11.89
CA ASP A 17 -3.39 8.84 -11.42
C ASP A 17 -3.93 8.94 -9.99
N LEU A 18 -4.75 7.95 -9.59
CA LEU A 18 -5.24 7.82 -8.23
C LEU A 18 -4.46 6.71 -7.52
N VAL A 19 -3.84 7.05 -6.40
CA VAL A 19 -3.04 6.12 -5.61
C VAL A 19 -3.68 5.93 -4.24
N PHE A 20 -3.76 4.68 -3.80
CA PHE A 20 -4.10 4.34 -2.43
C PHE A 20 -2.82 3.93 -1.71
N PHE A 21 -2.48 4.64 -0.66
CA PHE A 21 -1.32 4.36 0.17
C PHE A 21 -1.79 3.67 1.45
N LEU A 22 -1.36 2.43 1.68
CA LEU A 22 -1.95 1.56 2.70
C LEU A 22 -1.30 1.68 4.08
N GLY A 23 -0.85 2.89 4.43
CA GLY A 23 -0.36 3.19 5.77
C GLY A 23 1.15 3.15 5.90
N ASP A 24 1.63 3.72 7.01
CA ASP A 24 3.05 3.87 7.31
C ASP A 24 3.82 4.57 6.17
N PHE A 25 3.28 5.72 5.77
CA PHE A 25 3.87 6.53 4.69
C PHE A 25 5.33 6.88 4.99
N CYS A 26 5.63 7.19 6.24
CA CYS A 26 7.00 7.40 6.70
C CYS A 26 7.13 6.90 8.14
N MET A 27 8.22 6.20 8.42
CA MET A 27 8.44 5.55 9.72
C MET A 27 9.07 6.49 10.74
N LYS A 28 10.10 7.21 10.34
CA LYS A 28 10.86 8.14 11.19
C LYS A 28 11.33 9.30 10.35
N LYS A 29 11.75 10.37 11.03
CA LYS A 29 12.55 11.39 10.35
C LYS A 29 13.84 10.73 9.86
N SER A 30 14.05 10.75 8.57
CA SER A 30 15.34 10.40 8.00
C SER A 30 16.31 11.56 8.20
N SER A 31 17.60 11.34 7.92
CA SER A 31 18.58 12.42 7.96
C SER A 31 18.20 13.54 6.98
N GLU A 32 17.67 13.19 5.83
CA GLU A 32 17.20 14.17 4.84
C GLU A 32 16.01 14.97 5.37
N ALA A 33 15.06 14.29 5.99
CA ALA A 33 13.88 14.94 6.54
C ALA A 33 14.19 15.80 7.77
N SER A 34 15.24 15.47 8.52
CA SER A 34 15.62 16.24 9.70
C SER A 34 16.12 17.64 9.36
N GLU A 35 16.56 17.87 8.14
CA GLU A 35 16.97 19.17 7.65
C GLU A 35 15.76 20.05 7.27
N SER A 36 14.58 19.47 7.14
CA SER A 36 13.36 20.20 6.84
C SER A 36 12.81 20.86 8.10
N PRO A 37 12.36 22.11 8.04
CA PRO A 37 11.69 22.72 9.19
C PRO A 37 10.32 22.13 9.46
N LYS A 38 9.80 21.34 8.54
CA LYS A 38 8.49 20.73 8.63
C LYS A 38 8.62 19.24 9.01
N ASN A 39 7.52 18.54 9.01
CA ASN A 39 7.49 17.14 9.39
C ASN A 39 7.90 16.22 8.23
N ALA A 40 8.19 14.97 8.54
CA ALA A 40 8.61 13.98 7.55
C ALA A 40 7.54 13.73 6.48
N PHE A 41 6.25 13.81 6.85
CA PHE A 41 5.17 13.65 5.89
C PHE A 41 5.27 14.68 4.76
N GLU A 42 5.39 15.95 5.10
CA GLU A 42 5.47 17.01 4.09
C GLU A 42 6.72 16.86 3.23
N TYR A 43 7.84 16.52 3.85
CA TYR A 43 9.10 16.32 3.12
C TYR A 43 8.95 15.27 2.02
N TYR A 44 8.41 14.11 2.36
CA TYR A 44 8.26 13.02 1.39
C TYR A 44 7.10 13.27 0.42
N ARG A 45 6.00 13.82 0.90
CA ARG A 45 4.81 14.07 0.06
C ARG A 45 5.13 15.01 -1.11
N THR A 46 5.92 16.04 -0.87
CA THR A 46 6.28 17.01 -1.92
C THR A 46 7.18 16.42 -3.00
N GLN A 47 7.84 15.31 -2.74
CA GLN A 47 8.69 14.63 -3.72
C GLN A 47 7.90 13.70 -4.64
N LEU A 48 6.65 13.38 -4.31
CA LEU A 48 5.79 12.55 -5.13
C LEU A 48 4.97 13.45 -6.06
N LYS A 49 5.10 13.23 -7.36
CA LYS A 49 4.45 14.08 -8.38
C LYS A 49 2.96 13.85 -8.51
N CYS A 50 2.46 12.70 -8.11
CA CYS A 50 1.04 12.37 -8.18
C CYS A 50 0.22 13.30 -7.27
N LYS A 51 -0.85 13.86 -7.80
CA LYS A 51 -1.73 14.78 -7.07
C LYS A 51 -2.77 14.06 -6.21
N ASN A 52 -3.16 12.87 -6.61
CA ASN A 52 -4.32 12.19 -6.04
C ASN A 52 -3.89 10.96 -5.24
N ILE A 53 -3.55 11.16 -3.98
CA ILE A 53 -3.16 10.08 -3.08
C ILE A 53 -4.13 10.02 -1.91
N ILE A 54 -4.74 8.87 -1.71
CA ILE A 54 -5.59 8.59 -0.55
C ILE A 54 -4.76 7.76 0.43
N PHE A 55 -4.61 8.27 1.64
CA PHE A 55 -3.81 7.62 2.68
C PHE A 55 -4.72 6.84 3.63
N VAL A 56 -4.49 5.54 3.72
CA VAL A 56 -5.03 4.70 4.79
C VAL A 56 -4.06 4.76 5.96
N ARG A 57 -4.58 4.90 7.17
CA ARG A 57 -3.76 5.08 8.36
C ARG A 57 -3.03 3.79 8.74
N GLY A 58 -1.70 3.88 8.86
CA GLY A 58 -0.86 2.83 9.41
C GLY A 58 -0.57 3.06 10.89
N ASN A 59 0.01 2.06 11.54
CA ASN A 59 0.28 2.12 12.97
C ASN A 59 1.34 3.16 13.35
N HIS A 60 2.23 3.55 12.42
CA HIS A 60 3.26 4.57 12.65
C HIS A 60 2.88 5.97 12.18
N ASP A 61 1.80 6.12 11.44
CA ASP A 61 1.44 7.39 10.81
C ASP A 61 1.13 8.49 11.82
N GLY A 62 0.49 8.15 12.93
CA GLY A 62 0.18 9.11 13.98
C GLY A 62 1.41 9.76 14.60
N HIS A 63 2.50 9.02 14.70
CA HIS A 63 3.77 9.52 15.24
C HIS A 63 4.57 10.31 14.22
N ASN A 64 4.30 10.15 12.94
CA ASN A 64 5.02 10.77 11.84
C ASN A 64 4.23 11.89 11.18
N ASN A 65 3.19 12.39 11.84
CA ASN A 65 2.36 13.51 11.39
C ASN A 65 1.64 13.26 10.06
N VAL A 66 1.42 12.00 9.70
CA VAL A 66 0.60 11.67 8.55
C VAL A 66 -0.86 11.89 8.94
N LYS A 67 -1.50 12.83 8.27
CA LYS A 67 -2.88 13.17 8.55
C LYS A 67 -3.81 12.30 7.72
N SER A 68 -4.21 11.18 8.29
CA SER A 68 -5.22 10.32 7.68
C SER A 68 -6.15 9.78 8.78
N PRO A 69 -7.43 10.18 8.75
CA PRO A 69 -8.42 9.57 9.63
C PRO A 69 -8.97 8.24 9.07
N ILE A 70 -8.57 7.84 7.87
CA ILE A 70 -9.11 6.68 7.18
C ILE A 70 -8.41 5.42 7.69
N GLU A 71 -9.11 4.61 8.46
CA GLU A 71 -8.57 3.34 8.97
C GLU A 71 -8.74 2.20 7.97
N SER A 72 -9.82 2.24 7.21
CA SER A 72 -10.12 1.26 6.16
C SER A 72 -11.11 1.86 5.18
N LEU A 73 -11.17 1.28 3.98
CA LEU A 73 -12.17 1.67 3.00
C LEU A 73 -12.46 0.52 2.05
N VAL A 74 -13.60 0.62 1.38
CA VAL A 74 -14.01 -0.32 0.35
C VAL A 74 -14.03 0.39 -0.98
N ILE A 75 -13.36 -0.20 -1.97
CA ILE A 75 -13.42 0.28 -3.35
C ILE A 75 -14.04 -0.80 -4.23
N GLN A 76 -14.54 -0.39 -5.39
CA GLN A 76 -15.02 -1.32 -6.41
C GLN A 76 -14.16 -1.15 -7.65
N HIS A 77 -13.56 -2.24 -8.09
CA HIS A 77 -12.70 -2.24 -9.26
C HIS A 77 -12.60 -3.65 -9.84
N GLY A 78 -12.52 -3.75 -11.18
CA GLY A 78 -12.38 -5.04 -11.83
C GLY A 78 -13.57 -5.99 -11.59
N GLY A 79 -14.75 -5.45 -11.35
CA GLY A 79 -15.94 -6.23 -11.03
C GLY A 79 -15.96 -6.78 -9.59
N LYS A 80 -15.06 -6.33 -8.74
CA LYS A 80 -14.93 -6.83 -7.36
C LYS A 80 -14.97 -5.69 -6.35
N ARG A 81 -15.48 -5.99 -5.16
CA ARG A 81 -15.36 -5.10 -4.00
C ARG A 81 -14.08 -5.49 -3.26
N ILE A 82 -13.24 -4.50 -3.00
CA ILE A 82 -11.92 -4.69 -2.42
C ILE A 82 -11.87 -3.93 -1.09
N TYR A 83 -11.45 -4.62 -0.05
CA TYR A 83 -11.27 -4.03 1.27
C TYR A 83 -9.83 -3.59 1.44
N LEU A 84 -9.62 -2.33 1.80
CA LEU A 84 -8.28 -1.75 2.00
C LEU A 84 -8.10 -1.46 3.49
N THR A 85 -7.02 -1.99 4.06
CA THR A 85 -6.64 -1.74 5.46
C THR A 85 -5.13 -1.90 5.60
N HIS A 86 -4.52 -1.22 6.57
CA HIS A 86 -3.07 -1.32 6.75
C HIS A 86 -2.65 -2.71 7.26
N ASP A 87 -3.28 -3.17 8.33
CA ASP A 87 -2.87 -4.40 9.02
C ASP A 87 -3.76 -5.56 8.61
N PRO A 88 -3.18 -6.67 8.09
CA PRO A 88 -3.97 -7.82 7.65
C PRO A 88 -4.79 -8.50 8.75
N LYS A 89 -4.51 -8.24 10.02
CA LYS A 89 -5.35 -8.77 11.10
C LYS A 89 -6.79 -8.25 11.05
N TYR A 90 -7.02 -7.14 10.36
CA TYR A 90 -8.35 -6.57 10.18
C TYR A 90 -9.00 -6.99 8.85
N ALA A 91 -8.36 -7.87 8.08
CA ALA A 91 -8.92 -8.37 6.83
C ALA A 91 -10.27 -9.06 7.06
N LYS A 92 -11.11 -9.02 6.03
CA LYS A 92 -12.47 -9.56 6.08
C LYS A 92 -12.65 -10.65 5.03
N ASP A 93 -13.13 -11.80 5.44
CA ASP A 93 -13.26 -12.96 4.56
C ASP A 93 -14.46 -12.90 3.60
N ASP A 94 -15.33 -11.91 3.76
CA ASP A 94 -16.44 -11.66 2.85
C ASP A 94 -16.05 -10.79 1.64
N PHE A 95 -14.82 -10.30 1.58
CA PHE A 95 -14.27 -9.61 0.41
C PHE A 95 -13.34 -10.53 -0.35
N PHE A 96 -13.49 -10.55 -1.67
CA PHE A 96 -12.59 -11.36 -2.51
C PHE A 96 -11.13 -10.94 -2.32
N PHE A 97 -10.85 -9.65 -2.38
CA PHE A 97 -9.52 -9.12 -2.08
C PHE A 97 -9.54 -8.22 -0.85
N ASN A 98 -8.51 -8.42 -0.02
CA ASN A 98 -8.14 -7.52 1.05
C ASN A 98 -6.73 -7.01 0.74
N PHE A 99 -6.61 -5.75 0.37
CA PHE A 99 -5.32 -5.13 0.09
C PHE A 99 -4.75 -4.57 1.38
N THR A 100 -3.56 -5.03 1.75
CA THR A 100 -2.94 -4.67 3.02
C THR A 100 -1.48 -4.28 2.84
N GLY A 101 -0.91 -3.69 3.87
CA GLY A 101 0.52 -3.45 4.00
C GLY A 101 1.05 -4.14 5.25
N HIS A 102 1.86 -3.43 6.01
CA HIS A 102 2.33 -3.77 7.36
C HIS A 102 3.33 -4.93 7.44
N THR A 103 3.12 -6.03 6.74
CA THR A 103 3.90 -7.26 6.93
C THR A 103 5.19 -7.32 6.11
N HIS A 104 5.47 -6.32 5.27
CA HIS A 104 6.73 -6.20 4.53
C HIS A 104 7.10 -7.43 3.69
N GLY A 105 6.11 -8.12 3.17
CA GLY A 105 6.33 -9.32 2.37
C GLY A 105 6.62 -10.59 3.16
N LYS A 106 6.59 -10.52 4.48
CA LYS A 106 6.99 -11.63 5.37
C LYS A 106 6.23 -12.94 5.11
N TYR A 107 4.95 -12.83 4.77
CA TYR A 107 4.08 -14.00 4.56
C TYR A 107 3.76 -14.24 3.09
N GLY A 108 4.55 -13.67 2.18
CA GLY A 108 4.31 -13.75 0.75
C GLY A 108 3.27 -12.74 0.26
N LYS A 109 3.09 -12.69 -1.05
CA LYS A 109 2.18 -11.72 -1.67
C LYS A 109 0.71 -12.04 -1.43
N PHE A 110 0.35 -13.31 -1.35
CA PHE A 110 -1.04 -13.76 -1.31
C PHE A 110 -1.26 -14.81 -0.24
N ARG A 111 -2.40 -14.70 0.45
CA ARG A 111 -2.86 -15.70 1.43
C ARG A 111 -4.35 -15.85 1.32
N LYS A 112 -4.83 -17.08 1.52
CA LYS A 112 -6.26 -17.33 1.63
C LYS A 112 -6.77 -16.91 3.01
N ILE A 113 -7.97 -16.32 3.06
CA ILE A 113 -8.67 -16.02 4.30
C ILE A 113 -10.12 -16.51 4.18
N GLY A 114 -10.55 -17.34 5.13
CA GLY A 114 -11.88 -17.93 5.10
C GLY A 114 -12.12 -18.76 3.85
N LYS A 115 -13.38 -18.82 3.41
CA LYS A 115 -13.77 -19.61 2.25
C LYS A 115 -13.64 -18.88 0.92
N LYS A 116 -13.80 -17.55 0.93
CA LYS A 116 -13.94 -16.73 -0.29
C LYS A 116 -12.89 -15.68 -0.47
N GLY A 117 -12.19 -15.30 0.59
CA GLY A 117 -11.34 -14.13 0.60
C GLY A 117 -9.86 -14.44 0.40
N TYR A 118 -9.14 -13.42 -0.02
CA TYR A 118 -7.68 -13.45 -0.13
C TYR A 118 -7.10 -12.16 0.42
N ILE A 119 -5.95 -12.28 1.08
CA ILE A 119 -5.16 -11.15 1.53
C ILE A 119 -4.04 -10.94 0.53
N VAL A 120 -3.85 -9.71 0.08
CA VAL A 120 -2.76 -9.31 -0.81
C VAL A 120 -1.86 -8.35 -0.03
N ASP A 121 -0.61 -8.73 0.16
CA ASP A 121 0.38 -7.85 0.77
C ASP A 121 0.93 -6.91 -0.31
N LEU A 122 0.62 -5.63 -0.19
CA LEU A 122 1.07 -4.59 -1.11
C LEU A 122 2.22 -3.76 -0.53
N SER A 123 2.89 -4.26 0.50
CA SER A 123 4.14 -3.66 0.97
C SER A 123 5.15 -3.59 -0.17
N VAL A 124 5.86 -2.49 -0.26
CA VAL A 124 6.80 -2.28 -1.38
C VAL A 124 7.88 -3.36 -1.46
N GLU A 125 8.26 -3.92 -0.34
CA GLU A 125 9.24 -5.02 -0.27
C GLU A 125 8.78 -6.25 -1.06
N ALA A 126 7.47 -6.50 -1.10
CA ALA A 126 6.91 -7.64 -1.84
C ALA A 126 6.86 -7.40 -3.35
N TRP A 127 6.99 -6.16 -3.81
CA TRP A 127 6.75 -5.76 -5.20
C TRP A 127 7.90 -4.96 -5.82
N GLY A 128 9.13 -5.21 -5.36
CA GLY A 128 10.33 -4.59 -5.94
C GLY A 128 10.45 -3.10 -5.69
N TYR A 129 9.96 -2.64 -4.55
CA TYR A 129 10.06 -1.24 -4.09
C TYR A 129 9.40 -0.25 -5.05
N ARG A 130 8.27 -0.64 -5.62
CA ARG A 130 7.50 0.19 -6.54
C ARG A 130 6.00 0.02 -6.33
N PRO A 131 5.19 1.02 -6.68
CA PRO A 131 3.75 0.85 -6.66
C PRO A 131 3.31 -0.12 -7.76
N VAL A 132 2.16 -0.75 -7.55
CA VAL A 132 1.59 -1.71 -8.50
C VAL A 132 0.17 -1.30 -8.84
N ASP A 133 -0.27 -1.63 -10.05
CA ASP A 133 -1.66 -1.44 -10.44
C ASP A 133 -2.46 -2.75 -10.29
N TYR A 134 -3.77 -2.63 -10.43
CA TYR A 134 -4.67 -3.77 -10.28
C TYR A 134 -4.36 -4.90 -11.27
N ASN A 135 -4.01 -4.55 -12.52
CA ASN A 135 -3.73 -5.58 -13.52
C ASN A 135 -2.50 -6.41 -13.17
N GLU A 136 -1.47 -5.77 -12.64
CA GLU A 136 -0.28 -6.47 -12.16
C GLU A 136 -0.63 -7.40 -10.98
N ILE A 137 -1.43 -6.92 -10.05
CA ILE A 137 -1.87 -7.71 -8.90
C ILE A 137 -2.66 -8.92 -9.35
N PHE A 138 -3.63 -8.72 -10.24
CA PHE A 138 -4.50 -9.79 -10.71
C PHE A 138 -3.73 -10.84 -11.52
N SER A 139 -2.78 -10.42 -12.35
CA SER A 139 -1.92 -11.33 -13.12
C SER A 139 -1.06 -12.19 -12.19
N ALA A 140 -0.44 -11.58 -11.18
CA ALA A 140 0.36 -12.29 -10.19
C ALA A 140 -0.50 -13.25 -9.36
N PHE A 141 -1.71 -12.83 -9.00
CA PHE A 141 -2.66 -13.65 -8.26
C PHE A 141 -3.07 -14.88 -9.07
N SER A 142 -3.39 -14.70 -10.34
CA SER A 142 -3.75 -15.81 -11.22
C SER A 142 -2.62 -16.83 -11.36
N ALA A 143 -1.39 -16.35 -11.50
CA ALA A 143 -0.21 -17.21 -11.54
C ALA A 143 -0.02 -17.98 -10.22
N TRP A 144 -0.23 -17.32 -9.09
CA TRP A 144 -0.14 -17.91 -7.77
C TRP A 144 -1.18 -19.03 -7.58
N LEU A 145 -2.42 -18.82 -8.01
CA LEU A 145 -3.46 -19.85 -7.96
C LEU A 145 -3.06 -21.08 -8.80
N LYS A 146 -2.54 -20.86 -10.00
CA LYS A 146 -2.12 -21.95 -10.90
C LYS A 146 -0.94 -22.75 -10.34
N SER A 147 -0.11 -22.13 -9.50
CA SER A 147 1.04 -22.80 -8.88
C SER A 147 0.63 -23.78 -7.77
N GLY A 148 -0.64 -23.78 -7.36
CA GLY A 148 -1.13 -24.61 -6.27
C GLY A 148 -0.79 -24.11 -4.88
N LYS A 149 -0.15 -22.94 -4.78
CA LYS A 149 0.07 -22.29 -3.49
C LYS A 149 -1.22 -21.69 -2.97
N LYS A 150 -1.49 -21.88 -1.71
CA LYS A 150 -2.71 -21.37 -1.07
C LYS A 150 -2.42 -20.79 0.31
#